data_0e6df649cffd42f1db4e80a28bfb95c3
#
_entry.id   0e6df649cffd42f1db4e80a28bfb95c3
#
_cell.length_a   1.000
_cell.length_b   1.000
_cell.length_c   1.000
_cell.angle_alpha   90.00
_cell.angle_beta   90.00
_cell.angle_gamma   90.00
#
_symmetry.space_group_name_H-M   'P 1'
#
loop_
_entity.id
_entity.type
_entity.pdbx_description
1 polymer ?
#
loop_
_entity_poly.entity_id
_entity_poly.type
_entity_poly.pdbx_seq_one_letter_code
_entity_poly.pdbx_strand_id
1 'polypeptide(L)'
;MKGSLQDFLDRNLPLPGVAACSARLADRTFVSRCYSDWFATAQVEQALGRLALAADSLGYHGIQPVRLCWVFEHTRIHLALRRDGACLAFFAENRPGVTSPKLEAVLEEFAGLATA
;
A
#
# COMPACT_ATOMS: atom_id res chain seq x y z
N MET A 1 -1.61 -2.43 17.83
CA MET A 1 -1.10 -2.76 16.47
C MET A 1 -1.92 -2.07 15.41
N LYS A 2 -3.20 -2.44 15.25
CA LYS A 2 -4.06 -1.83 14.25
C LYS A 2 -4.24 -0.32 14.50
N GLY A 3 -4.36 0.09 15.77
CA GLY A 3 -4.47 1.50 16.12
C GLY A 3 -3.24 2.31 15.72
N SER A 4 -2.04 1.75 15.90
CA SER A 4 -0.79 2.41 15.51
C SER A 4 -0.72 2.63 14.00
N LEU A 5 -1.21 1.65 13.22
CA LEU A 5 -1.25 1.78 11.77
C LEU A 5 -2.30 2.82 11.34
N GLN A 6 -3.45 2.85 11.99
CA GLN A 6 -4.46 3.87 11.73
C GLN A 6 -3.89 5.27 12.00
N ASP A 7 -3.19 5.44 13.11
CA ASP A 7 -2.54 6.71 13.44
C ASP A 7 -1.49 7.10 12.41
N PHE A 8 -0.69 6.12 11.96
CA PHE A 8 0.31 6.33 10.92
C PHE A 8 -0.34 6.83 9.62
N LEU A 9 -1.42 6.17 9.19
CA LEU A 9 -2.12 6.58 7.98
C LEU A 9 -2.76 7.95 8.13
N ASP A 10 -3.41 8.22 9.25
CA ASP A 10 -4.07 9.50 9.48
C ASP A 10 -3.07 10.65 9.52
N ARG A 11 -1.87 10.40 10.04
CA ARG A 11 -0.81 11.40 10.12
C ARG A 11 -0.23 11.75 8.75
N ASN A 12 -0.21 10.78 7.83
CA ASN A 12 0.45 10.93 6.53
C ASN A 12 -0.50 11.19 5.38
N LEU A 13 -1.79 10.96 5.56
CA LEU A 13 -2.78 11.10 4.50
C LEU A 13 -3.75 12.22 4.81
N PRO A 14 -4.42 12.79 3.79
CA PRO A 14 -4.32 12.46 2.37
C PRO A 14 -3.05 12.96 1.72
N LEU A 15 -2.65 12.29 0.63
CA LEU A 15 -1.54 12.72 -0.22
C LEU A 15 -2.10 13.13 -1.59
N PRO A 16 -1.58 14.20 -2.20
CA PRO A 16 -2.05 14.60 -3.52
C PRO A 16 -1.94 13.48 -4.54
N GLY A 17 -3.01 13.23 -5.28
CA GLY A 17 -3.05 12.21 -6.32
C GLY A 17 -3.27 10.79 -5.83
N VAL A 18 -3.30 10.56 -4.53
CA VAL A 18 -3.60 9.24 -3.97
C VAL A 18 -5.10 9.13 -3.76
N ALA A 19 -5.74 8.23 -4.50
CA ALA A 19 -7.19 8.05 -4.45
C ALA A 19 -7.61 7.10 -3.31
N ALA A 20 -6.76 6.16 -2.96
CA ALA A 20 -7.07 5.19 -1.91
C ALA A 20 -5.78 4.57 -1.39
N CYS A 21 -5.85 4.03 -0.18
CA CYS A 21 -4.80 3.17 0.34
C CYS A 21 -5.42 2.03 1.12
N SER A 22 -4.69 0.93 1.20
CA SER A 22 -5.07 -0.21 2.01
C SER A 22 -3.82 -0.87 2.56
N ALA A 23 -3.87 -1.20 3.83
CA ALA A 23 -2.81 -1.97 4.47
C ALA A 23 -3.40 -3.28 4.98
N ARG A 24 -2.65 -4.36 4.81
CA ARG A 24 -2.99 -5.66 5.38
C ARG A 24 -1.96 -5.97 6.46
N LEU A 25 -2.43 -6.22 7.67
CA LEU A 25 -1.58 -6.56 8.79
C LEU A 25 -1.16 -8.05 8.73
N ALA A 26 -0.17 -8.41 9.53
CA ALA A 26 0.31 -9.79 9.59
C ALA A 26 -0.79 -10.78 9.99
N ASP A 27 -1.79 -10.34 10.77
CA ASP A 27 -2.95 -11.15 11.15
C ASP A 27 -4.04 -11.20 10.08
N ARG A 28 -3.78 -10.62 8.90
CA ARG A 28 -4.65 -10.56 7.72
C ARG A 28 -5.85 -9.63 7.87
N THR A 29 -5.86 -8.76 8.86
CA THR A 29 -6.86 -7.70 8.94
C THR A 29 -6.42 -6.51 8.08
N PHE A 30 -7.40 -5.70 7.64
CA PHE A 30 -7.18 -4.57 6.75
C PHE A 30 -7.46 -3.26 7.44
N VAL A 31 -6.71 -2.23 7.05
CA VAL A 31 -7.01 -0.83 7.37
C VAL A 31 -6.96 -0.08 6.05
N SER A 32 -8.06 0.56 5.68
CA SER A 32 -8.18 1.21 4.37
C SER A 32 -8.70 2.63 4.50
N ARG A 33 -8.30 3.48 3.55
CA ARG A 33 -8.79 4.85 3.40
C ARG A 33 -9.07 5.11 1.93
N CYS A 34 -10.29 5.55 1.60
CA CYS A 34 -10.67 5.88 0.23
C CYS A 34 -11.02 7.36 0.15
N TYR A 35 -10.41 8.06 -0.78
CA TYR A 35 -10.57 9.50 -0.97
C TYR A 35 -11.23 9.83 -2.31
N SER A 36 -11.60 8.80 -3.07
CA SER A 36 -12.23 8.95 -4.37
C SER A 36 -13.40 7.97 -4.48
N ASP A 37 -14.46 8.39 -5.13
CA ASP A 37 -15.63 7.53 -5.39
C ASP A 37 -15.33 6.40 -6.37
N TRP A 38 -14.18 6.47 -7.05
CA TRP A 38 -13.77 5.43 -8.01
C TRP A 38 -13.41 4.12 -7.33
N PHE A 39 -13.10 4.15 -6.03
CA PHE A 39 -12.66 2.96 -5.30
C PHE A 39 -13.54 2.74 -4.09
N ALA A 40 -14.21 1.59 -4.06
CA ALA A 40 -14.89 1.12 -2.86
C ALA A 40 -13.90 0.37 -1.97
N THR A 41 -14.07 0.47 -0.66
CA THR A 41 -13.17 -0.17 0.31
C THR A 41 -13.01 -1.67 0.01
N ALA A 42 -14.11 -2.38 -0.27
CA ALA A 42 -14.04 -3.81 -0.55
C ALA A 42 -13.21 -4.11 -1.80
N GLN A 43 -13.33 -3.28 -2.84
CA GLN A 43 -12.54 -3.46 -4.07
C GLN A 43 -11.06 -3.24 -3.83
N VAL A 44 -10.72 -2.23 -3.04
CA VAL A 44 -9.33 -1.92 -2.71
C VAL A 44 -8.71 -3.06 -1.92
N GLU A 45 -9.43 -3.60 -0.95
CA GLU A 45 -8.94 -4.71 -0.13
C GLU A 45 -8.81 -6.00 -0.92
N GLN A 46 -9.73 -6.28 -1.84
CA GLN A 46 -9.60 -7.42 -2.75
C GLN A 46 -8.38 -7.29 -3.65
N ALA A 47 -8.16 -6.10 -4.21
CA ALA A 47 -7.01 -5.85 -5.06
C ALA A 47 -5.71 -6.05 -4.28
N LEU A 48 -5.63 -5.53 -3.06
CA LEU A 48 -4.44 -5.70 -2.22
C LEU A 48 -4.18 -7.17 -1.95
N GLY A 49 -5.22 -7.97 -1.66
CA GLY A 49 -5.06 -9.39 -1.44
C GLY A 49 -4.44 -10.10 -2.64
N ARG A 50 -4.86 -9.76 -3.85
CA ARG A 50 -4.31 -10.33 -5.07
C ARG A 50 -2.88 -9.89 -5.33
N LEU A 51 -2.57 -8.62 -5.08
CA LEU A 51 -1.22 -8.10 -5.24
C LEU A 51 -0.27 -8.75 -4.23
N ALA A 52 -0.72 -8.98 -3.02
CA ALA A 52 0.07 -9.67 -2.00
C ALA A 52 0.38 -11.11 -2.41
N LEU A 53 -0.58 -11.80 -3.05
CA LEU A 53 -0.35 -13.15 -3.59
C LEU A 53 0.71 -13.13 -4.67
N ALA A 54 0.70 -12.12 -5.55
CA ALA A 54 1.72 -11.99 -6.59
C ALA A 54 3.10 -11.77 -5.98
N ALA A 55 3.19 -10.96 -4.93
CA ALA A 55 4.43 -10.74 -4.21
C ALA A 55 4.94 -12.03 -3.55
N ASP A 56 4.04 -12.78 -2.92
CA ASP A 56 4.38 -14.07 -2.30
C ASP A 56 4.92 -15.06 -3.34
N SER A 57 4.34 -15.05 -4.54
CA SER A 57 4.79 -15.91 -5.63
C SER A 57 6.25 -15.68 -6.00
N LEU A 58 6.70 -14.42 -5.96
CA LEU A 58 8.11 -14.09 -6.20
C LEU A 58 9.02 -14.73 -5.14
N GLY A 59 8.54 -14.82 -3.91
CA GLY A 59 9.28 -15.44 -2.82
C GLY A 59 9.61 -16.90 -3.08
N TYR A 60 8.73 -17.64 -3.76
CA TYR A 60 8.97 -19.03 -4.11
C TYR A 60 10.11 -19.18 -5.12
N HIS A 61 10.48 -18.13 -5.81
CA HIS A 61 11.58 -18.10 -6.76
C HIS A 61 12.83 -17.45 -6.17
N GLY A 62 12.89 -17.27 -4.86
CA GLY A 62 14.04 -16.67 -4.19
C GLY A 62 14.10 -15.16 -4.29
N ILE A 63 13.04 -14.52 -4.79
CA ILE A 63 12.96 -13.07 -4.90
C ILE A 63 12.14 -12.54 -3.74
N GLN A 64 12.75 -11.71 -2.88
CA GLN A 64 12.06 -11.13 -1.74
C GLN A 64 11.79 -9.66 -2.04
N PRO A 65 10.62 -9.33 -2.59
CA PRO A 65 10.31 -7.94 -2.92
C PRO A 65 10.07 -7.13 -1.65
N VAL A 66 10.60 -5.90 -1.65
CA VAL A 66 10.31 -4.93 -0.59
C VAL A 66 9.42 -3.81 -1.10
N ARG A 67 9.51 -3.52 -2.39
CA ARG A 67 8.73 -2.49 -3.07
C ARG A 67 8.34 -3.00 -4.45
N LEU A 68 7.08 -2.83 -4.81
CA LEU A 68 6.57 -3.15 -6.13
C LEU A 68 5.70 -2.00 -6.63
N CYS A 69 5.67 -1.82 -7.93
CA CYS A 69 4.81 -0.81 -8.55
C CYS A 69 4.19 -1.40 -9.81
N TRP A 70 2.87 -1.31 -9.92
CA TRP A 70 2.14 -1.66 -11.14
C TRP A 70 1.66 -0.38 -11.80
N VAL A 71 1.88 -0.29 -13.10
CA VAL A 71 1.48 0.90 -13.88
C VAL A 71 0.37 0.49 -14.84
N PHE A 72 -0.79 1.10 -14.66
CA PHE A 72 -1.94 0.93 -15.53
C PHE A 72 -2.21 2.25 -16.26
N GLU A 73 -3.18 2.25 -17.17
CA GLU A 73 -3.45 3.44 -17.98
C GLU A 73 -3.77 4.68 -17.11
N HIS A 74 -4.64 4.51 -16.12
CA HIS A 74 -5.11 5.63 -15.30
C HIS A 74 -4.71 5.53 -13.83
N THR A 75 -4.08 4.44 -13.45
CA THR A 75 -3.76 4.16 -12.04
C THR A 75 -2.36 3.61 -11.91
N ARG A 76 -1.69 3.99 -10.87
CA ARG A 76 -0.41 3.42 -10.48
C ARG A 76 -0.55 2.91 -9.06
N ILE A 77 -0.19 1.65 -8.82
CA ILE A 77 -0.31 1.03 -7.50
C ILE A 77 1.09 0.82 -6.95
N HIS A 78 1.37 1.45 -5.82
CA HIS A 78 2.65 1.31 -5.12
C HIS A 78 2.44 0.42 -3.90
N LEU A 79 3.22 -0.65 -3.81
CA LEU A 79 3.12 -1.62 -2.73
C LEU A 79 4.43 -1.68 -1.96
N ALA A 80 4.35 -1.52 -0.64
CA ALA A 80 5.48 -1.74 0.26
C ALA A 80 5.21 -2.99 1.10
N LEU A 81 6.25 -3.81 1.31
CA LEU A 81 6.15 -5.06 2.05
C LEU A 81 7.07 -5.02 3.25
N ARG A 82 6.61 -5.59 4.36
CA ARG A 82 7.38 -5.74 5.59
C ARG A 82 7.70 -7.21 5.81
N ARG A 83 8.75 -7.46 6.58
CA ARG A 83 9.19 -8.82 6.88
C ARG A 83 8.16 -9.62 7.67
N ASP A 84 7.32 -8.95 8.45
CA ASP A 84 6.28 -9.62 9.24
C ASP A 84 5.07 -10.06 8.42
N GLY A 85 5.07 -9.77 7.11
CA GLY A 85 3.97 -10.11 6.22
C GLY A 85 2.96 -8.99 6.04
N ALA A 86 3.11 -7.87 6.75
CA ALA A 86 2.26 -6.71 6.53
C ALA A 86 2.63 -6.02 5.22
N CYS A 87 1.64 -5.42 4.57
CA CYS A 87 1.87 -4.66 3.35
C CYS A 87 0.96 -3.45 3.29
N LEU A 88 1.41 -2.44 2.53
CA LEU A 88 0.67 -1.19 2.34
C LEU A 88 0.67 -0.85 0.86
N ALA A 89 -0.51 -0.62 0.30
CA ALA A 89 -0.66 -0.22 -1.09
C ALA A 89 -1.28 1.18 -1.18
N PHE A 90 -0.71 2.02 -2.05
CA PHE A 90 -1.30 3.29 -2.45
C PHE A 90 -1.79 3.19 -3.89
N PHE A 91 -3.05 3.55 -4.09
CA PHE A 91 -3.70 3.60 -5.39
C PHE A 91 -3.69 5.05 -5.83
N ALA A 92 -2.76 5.39 -6.72
CA ALA A 92 -2.52 6.77 -7.15
C ALA A 92 -2.92 6.97 -8.60
N GLU A 93 -3.20 8.22 -8.98
CA GLU A 93 -3.45 8.56 -10.37
C GLU A 93 -2.15 8.40 -11.17
N ASN A 94 -2.26 7.82 -12.38
CA ASN A 94 -1.11 7.70 -13.27
C ASN A 94 -1.01 8.94 -14.14
N ARG A 95 -0.42 10.00 -13.58
CA ARG A 95 -0.16 11.24 -14.30
C ARG A 95 1.12 11.90 -13.77
N PRO A 96 1.76 12.76 -14.56
CA PRO A 96 2.98 13.44 -14.14
C PRO A 96 2.76 14.24 -12.85
N GLY A 97 3.76 14.21 -11.97
CA GLY A 97 3.75 14.97 -10.72
C GLY A 97 3.05 14.30 -9.55
N VAL A 98 2.36 13.19 -9.75
CA VAL A 98 1.69 12.49 -8.66
C VAL A 98 2.68 11.70 -7.80
N THR A 99 3.63 11.01 -8.45
CA THR A 99 4.69 10.30 -7.72
C THR A 99 5.63 11.36 -7.13
N SER A 100 5.59 11.53 -5.83
CA SER A 100 6.34 12.58 -5.14
C SER A 100 7.31 11.97 -4.14
N PRO A 101 8.36 12.71 -3.75
CA PRO A 101 9.25 12.28 -2.67
C PRO A 101 8.48 11.97 -1.37
N LYS A 102 7.38 12.67 -1.14
CA LYS A 102 6.56 12.45 0.05
C LYS A 102 5.90 11.08 0.03
N LEU A 103 5.37 10.65 -1.12
CA LEU A 103 4.79 9.30 -1.27
C LEU A 103 5.84 8.24 -1.01
N GLU A 104 7.02 8.39 -1.60
CA GLU A 104 8.13 7.46 -1.40
C GLU A 104 8.55 7.41 0.08
N ALA A 105 8.63 8.57 0.73
CA ALA A 105 9.00 8.64 2.14
C ALA A 105 8.02 7.89 3.03
N VAL A 106 6.71 7.98 2.75
CA VAL A 106 5.69 7.29 3.52
C VAL A 106 5.84 5.77 3.37
N LEU A 107 6.07 5.31 2.14
CA LEU A 107 6.25 3.87 1.89
C LEU A 107 7.52 3.33 2.58
N GLU A 108 8.61 4.09 2.56
CA GLU A 108 9.84 3.71 3.24
C GLU A 108 9.64 3.68 4.76
N GLU A 109 8.93 4.67 5.31
CA GLU A 109 8.64 4.70 6.74
C GLU A 109 7.82 3.48 7.15
N PHE A 110 6.80 3.12 6.37
CA PHE A 110 5.99 1.93 6.65
C PHE A 110 6.87 0.67 6.70
N ALA A 111 7.73 0.50 5.69
CA ALA A 111 8.57 -0.69 5.60
C ALA A 111 9.54 -0.79 6.79
N GLY A 112 9.94 0.34 7.34
CA GLY A 112 10.86 0.41 8.48
C GLY A 112 10.19 0.41 9.84
N LEU A 113 8.86 0.44 9.93
CA LEU A 113 8.17 0.42 11.20
C LEU A 113 8.43 -0.90 11.93
N ALA A 114 8.72 -0.78 13.22
CA ALA A 114 8.90 -1.96 14.03
C ALA A 114 7.57 -2.69 14.17
N THR A 115 7.66 -4.01 14.18
CA THR A 115 6.53 -4.87 14.50
C THR A 115 6.27 -4.75 15.99
N ALA A 116 5.29 -4.02 16.34
CA ALA A 116 4.98 -3.85 17.76
C ALA A 116 3.93 -4.83 18.20
#